data_880d0abe15e91c7ea5d4044a53f64cb0
#
_entry.id   880d0abe15e91c7ea5d4044a53f64cb0
#
_cell.length_a   1.000
_cell.length_b   1.000
_cell.length_c   1.000
_cell.angle_alpha   90.00
_cell.angle_beta   90.00
_cell.angle_gamma   90.00
#
_symmetry.space_group_name_H-M   'P 1'
#
loop_
_entity.id
_entity.type
_entity.pdbx_description
1 polymer ?
#
loop_
_entity_poly.entity_id
_entity_poly.type
_entity_poly.pdbx_seq_one_letter_code
_entity_poly.pdbx_strand_id
1 'polypeptide(L)'
;MIQVIIQPGSIQVAGHAGAGPPGYDLVCAAVSTLVQTFVRSAEQLTDTQLHSDIAPGGAFVRYEESPQVQLLADSFFVGVQGVAEAYPQCVQVLDRRERRAEALTAEKQGRYSPNE
;
A
#
# COMPACT_ATOMS: atom_id res chain seq x y z
N MET A 1 13.46 -7.82 -4.70
CA MET A 1 12.24 -7.78 -3.86
C MET A 1 11.73 -6.35 -3.73
N ILE A 2 10.44 -6.19 -3.85
CA ILE A 2 9.79 -4.90 -3.60
C ILE A 2 9.56 -4.78 -2.10
N GLN A 3 10.00 -3.67 -1.52
CA GLN A 3 9.69 -3.33 -0.14
C GLN A 3 8.67 -2.20 -0.10
N VAL A 4 7.61 -2.41 0.66
CA VAL A 4 6.58 -1.39 0.90
C VAL A 4 6.64 -1.04 2.38
N ILE A 5 6.91 0.23 2.69
CA ILE A 5 7.01 0.71 4.06
C ILE A 5 5.93 1.76 4.27
N ILE A 6 5.03 1.49 5.21
CA ILE A 6 3.96 2.41 5.56
C ILE A 6 4.26 2.97 6.94
N GLN A 7 4.28 4.29 7.04
CA GLN A 7 4.50 5.01 8.29
C GLN A 7 3.37 6.02 8.48
N PRO A 8 3.20 6.56 9.69
CA PRO A 8 2.26 7.67 9.84
C PRO A 8 2.66 8.80 8.90
N GLY A 9 1.77 9.13 7.97
CA GLY A 9 1.98 10.23 7.03
C GLY A 9 2.86 9.92 5.83
N SER A 10 3.29 8.66 5.60
CA SER A 10 4.08 8.37 4.42
C SER A 10 3.96 6.91 3.95
N ILE A 11 4.15 6.73 2.66
CA ILE A 11 4.26 5.42 2.02
C ILE A 11 5.51 5.45 1.15
N GLN A 12 6.35 4.43 1.29
CA GLN A 12 7.55 4.27 0.49
C GLN A 12 7.55 2.90 -0.16
N VAL A 13 7.88 2.86 -1.45
CA VAL A 13 8.02 1.62 -2.20
C VAL A 13 9.36 1.65 -2.91
N ALA A 14 10.12 0.58 -2.80
CA ALA A 14 11.43 0.48 -3.42
C ALA A 14 11.71 -0.93 -3.91
N GLY A 15 12.46 -1.05 -5.00
CA GLY A 15 12.95 -2.31 -5.52
C GLY A 15 12.15 -2.84 -6.70
N HIS A 16 12.56 -4.02 -7.14
CA HIS A 16 11.91 -4.76 -8.22
C HIS A 16 11.55 -6.15 -7.73
N ALA A 17 10.46 -6.69 -8.24
CA ALA A 17 9.97 -8.00 -7.82
C ALA A 17 10.87 -9.15 -8.25
N GLY A 18 11.57 -9.00 -9.38
CA GLY A 18 12.37 -10.08 -9.94
C GLY A 18 11.56 -11.22 -10.54
N ALA A 19 10.25 -11.03 -10.72
CA ALA A 19 9.35 -12.08 -11.22
C ALA A 19 9.34 -12.17 -12.75
N GLY A 20 10.10 -11.32 -13.44
CA GLY A 20 10.20 -11.32 -14.89
C GLY A 20 11.06 -10.18 -15.38
N PRO A 21 11.24 -10.02 -16.69
CA PRO A 21 11.98 -8.90 -17.25
C PRO A 21 11.33 -7.57 -16.85
N PRO A 22 12.12 -6.49 -16.72
CA PRO A 22 11.54 -5.17 -16.50
C PRO A 22 10.49 -4.84 -17.57
N GLY A 23 9.37 -4.29 -17.17
CA GLY A 23 8.26 -3.97 -18.06
C GLY A 23 7.23 -5.09 -18.21
N TYR A 24 7.58 -6.31 -17.83
CA TYR A 24 6.67 -7.46 -17.87
C TYR A 24 6.35 -7.99 -16.48
N ASP A 25 6.83 -7.32 -15.46
CA ASP A 25 6.66 -7.75 -14.08
C ASP A 25 5.26 -7.36 -13.59
N LEU A 26 4.38 -8.35 -13.52
CA LEU A 26 3.00 -8.14 -13.09
C LEU A 26 2.91 -7.71 -11.63
N VAL A 27 3.85 -8.15 -10.80
CA VAL A 27 3.86 -7.80 -9.39
C VAL A 27 4.22 -6.31 -9.22
N CYS A 28 5.23 -5.85 -9.95
CA CYS A 28 5.57 -4.42 -9.97
C CYS A 28 4.38 -3.58 -10.45
N ALA A 29 3.71 -4.02 -11.50
CA ALA A 29 2.54 -3.32 -12.03
C ALA A 29 1.42 -3.26 -11.01
N ALA A 30 1.18 -4.36 -10.30
CA ALA A 30 0.13 -4.40 -9.28
C ALA A 30 0.42 -3.43 -8.14
N VAL A 31 1.64 -3.45 -7.60
CA VAL A 31 2.03 -2.53 -6.52
C VAL A 31 1.98 -1.08 -7.00
N SER A 32 2.48 -0.81 -8.21
CA SER A 32 2.48 0.53 -8.78
C SER A 32 1.05 1.06 -8.95
N THR A 33 0.12 0.23 -9.38
CA THR A 33 -1.29 0.59 -9.51
C THR A 33 -1.88 0.98 -8.16
N LEU A 34 -1.57 0.22 -7.12
CA LEU A 34 -2.06 0.52 -5.77
C LEU A 34 -1.52 1.84 -5.25
N VAL A 35 -0.23 2.13 -5.46
CA VAL A 35 0.37 3.40 -5.06
C VAL A 35 -0.31 4.56 -5.80
N GLN A 36 -0.47 4.45 -7.11
CA GLN A 36 -1.06 5.50 -7.91
C GLN A 36 -2.54 5.70 -7.57
N THR A 37 -3.25 4.62 -7.27
CA THR A 37 -4.63 4.70 -6.82
C THR A 37 -4.73 5.46 -5.49
N PHE A 38 -3.84 5.16 -4.56
CA PHE A 38 -3.81 5.89 -3.29
C PHE A 38 -3.59 7.38 -3.52
N VAL A 39 -2.58 7.74 -4.31
CA VAL A 39 -2.26 9.14 -4.59
C VAL A 39 -3.45 9.86 -5.24
N ARG A 40 -4.00 9.28 -6.28
CA ARG A 40 -5.13 9.88 -7.01
C ARG A 40 -6.38 9.98 -6.16
N SER A 41 -6.65 8.95 -5.37
CA SER A 41 -7.80 8.96 -4.47
C SER A 41 -7.67 10.04 -3.41
N ALA A 42 -6.49 10.18 -2.81
CA ALA A 42 -6.25 11.22 -1.82
C ALA A 42 -6.45 12.61 -2.43
N GLU A 43 -5.94 12.83 -3.64
CA GLU A 43 -6.07 14.12 -4.31
C GLU A 43 -7.50 14.44 -4.71
N GLN A 44 -8.25 13.44 -5.20
CA GLN A 44 -9.58 13.66 -5.77
C GLN A 44 -10.70 13.55 -4.75
N LEU A 45 -10.52 12.75 -3.73
CA LEU A 45 -11.60 12.42 -2.79
C LEU A 45 -11.44 13.07 -1.42
N THR A 46 -10.31 13.70 -1.16
CA THR A 46 -10.04 14.38 0.11
C THR A 46 -9.42 15.75 -0.12
N ASP A 47 -9.37 16.55 0.94
CA ASP A 47 -8.66 17.83 0.92
C ASP A 47 -7.22 17.69 1.44
N THR A 48 -6.72 16.46 1.53
CA THR A 48 -5.40 16.18 2.10
C THR A 48 -4.29 16.76 1.22
N GLN A 49 -3.37 17.46 1.85
CA GLN A 49 -2.15 17.90 1.19
C GLN A 49 -1.23 16.70 1.03
N LEU A 50 -0.76 16.51 -0.20
CA LEU A 50 0.02 15.33 -0.55
C LEU A 50 1.15 15.72 -1.46
N HIS A 51 2.31 15.11 -1.21
CA HIS A 51 3.49 15.23 -2.05
C HIS A 51 3.91 13.84 -2.48
N SER A 52 4.04 13.62 -3.78
CA SER A 52 4.46 12.32 -4.31
C SER A 52 5.62 12.46 -5.26
N ASP A 53 6.53 11.50 -5.20
CA ASP A 53 7.66 11.36 -6.10
C ASP A 53 7.68 9.92 -6.56
N ILE A 54 7.23 9.69 -7.80
CA ILE A 54 7.09 8.36 -8.36
C ILE A 54 8.01 8.26 -9.57
N ALA A 55 8.90 7.26 -9.54
CA ALA A 55 9.87 7.02 -10.59
C ALA A 55 10.04 5.52 -10.78
N PRO A 56 10.63 5.08 -11.90
CA PRO A 56 10.94 3.66 -12.06
C PRO A 56 11.78 3.15 -10.90
N GLY A 57 11.35 2.05 -10.30
CA GLY A 57 12.05 1.42 -9.18
C GLY A 57 11.77 2.01 -7.81
N GLY A 58 10.92 3.03 -7.70
CA GLY A 58 10.61 3.56 -6.39
C GLY A 58 9.50 4.59 -6.39
N ALA A 59 8.91 4.77 -5.22
CA ALA A 59 7.90 5.79 -4.98
C ALA A 59 7.99 6.25 -3.54
N PHE A 60 7.80 7.53 -3.32
CA PHE A 60 7.70 8.10 -1.98
C PHE A 60 6.52 9.05 -1.96
N VAL A 61 5.60 8.83 -1.03
CA VAL A 61 4.39 9.64 -0.89
C VAL A 61 4.33 10.14 0.55
N ARG A 62 4.19 11.43 0.71
CA ARG A 62 4.03 12.06 2.03
C ARG A 62 2.73 12.85 2.06
N TYR A 63 2.00 12.75 3.16
CA TYR A 63 0.70 13.38 3.29
C TYR A 63 0.43 13.78 4.73
N GLU A 64 -0.44 14.78 4.90
CA GLU A 64 -0.97 15.13 6.21
C GLU A 64 -2.02 14.09 6.58
N GLU A 65 -1.97 13.59 7.81
CA GLU A 65 -2.91 12.61 8.26
C GLU A 65 -4.28 13.22 8.55
N SER A 66 -5.32 12.49 8.14
CA SER A 66 -6.72 12.80 8.43
C SER A 66 -7.46 11.47 8.47
N PRO A 67 -8.65 11.42 9.07
CA PRO A 67 -9.43 10.18 9.04
C PRO A 67 -9.67 9.65 7.63
N GLN A 68 -9.89 10.56 6.68
CA GLN A 68 -10.14 10.16 5.29
C GLN A 68 -8.91 9.56 4.64
N VAL A 69 -7.74 10.19 4.78
CA VAL A 69 -6.52 9.66 4.19
C VAL A 69 -6.05 8.40 4.91
N GLN A 70 -6.32 8.29 6.20
CA GLN A 70 -6.03 7.07 6.94
C GLN A 70 -6.83 5.88 6.40
N LEU A 71 -8.10 6.10 6.06
CA LEU A 71 -8.91 5.06 5.45
C LEU A 71 -8.32 4.63 4.09
N LEU A 72 -7.87 5.59 3.28
CA LEU A 72 -7.24 5.28 2.00
C LEU A 72 -5.90 4.54 2.19
N ALA A 73 -5.13 4.91 3.20
CA ALA A 73 -3.88 4.21 3.52
C ALA A 73 -4.15 2.79 4.02
N ASP A 74 -5.23 2.60 4.79
CA ASP A 74 -5.67 1.28 5.21
C ASP A 74 -6.05 0.42 4.00
N SER A 75 -6.77 1.00 3.04
CA SER A 75 -7.14 0.34 1.80
C SER A 75 -5.89 -0.05 1.00
N PHE A 76 -4.91 0.85 0.92
CA PHE A 76 -3.63 0.56 0.29
C PHE A 76 -2.94 -0.62 0.98
N PHE A 77 -2.88 -0.60 2.31
CA PHE A 77 -2.29 -1.70 3.09
C PHE A 77 -2.96 -3.04 2.75
N VAL A 78 -4.30 -3.06 2.76
CA VAL A 78 -5.05 -4.29 2.44
C VAL A 78 -4.68 -4.80 1.05
N GLY A 79 -4.56 -3.89 0.08
CA GLY A 79 -4.20 -4.27 -1.28
C GLY A 79 -2.80 -4.83 -1.41
N VAL A 80 -1.79 -4.15 -0.86
CA VAL A 80 -0.40 -4.62 -0.96
C VAL A 80 -0.17 -5.89 -0.14
N GLN A 81 -0.90 -6.03 0.98
CA GLN A 81 -0.83 -7.25 1.77
C GLN A 81 -1.37 -8.45 0.97
N GLY A 82 -2.43 -8.25 0.20
CA GLY A 82 -2.94 -9.26 -0.71
C GLY A 82 -1.92 -9.66 -1.77
N VAL A 83 -1.22 -8.69 -2.34
CA VAL A 83 -0.15 -8.98 -3.30
C VAL A 83 1.00 -9.75 -2.63
N ALA A 84 1.38 -9.34 -1.41
CA ALA A 84 2.46 -10.00 -0.67
C ALA A 84 2.09 -11.44 -0.31
N GLU A 85 0.84 -11.70 0.03
CA GLU A 85 0.37 -13.05 0.32
C GLU A 85 0.40 -13.94 -0.93
N ALA A 86 0.07 -13.39 -2.09
CA ALA A 86 0.11 -14.12 -3.35
C ALA A 86 1.54 -14.33 -3.86
N TYR A 87 2.44 -13.37 -3.58
CA TYR A 87 3.81 -13.39 -4.08
C TYR A 87 4.80 -13.06 -2.96
N PRO A 88 4.90 -13.94 -1.94
CA PRO A 88 5.69 -13.62 -0.73
C PRO A 88 7.18 -13.48 -0.99
N GLN A 89 7.68 -14.02 -2.09
CA GLN A 89 9.08 -13.89 -2.45
C GLN A 89 9.38 -12.60 -3.22
N CYS A 90 8.33 -11.89 -3.64
CA CYS A 90 8.47 -10.70 -4.46
C CYS A 90 8.19 -9.41 -3.71
N VAL A 91 7.36 -9.44 -2.66
CA VAL A 91 6.90 -8.25 -1.96
C VAL A 91 6.99 -8.47 -0.45
N GLN A 92 7.57 -7.49 0.23
CA GLN A 92 7.58 -7.42 1.68
C GLN A 92 6.89 -6.13 2.11
N VAL A 93 5.94 -6.25 3.01
CA VAL A 93 5.20 -5.09 3.55
C VAL A 93 5.59 -4.88 5.00
N LEU A 94 6.04 -3.67 5.32
CA LEU A 94 6.39 -3.25 6.67
C LEU A 94 5.47 -2.11 7.06
N ASP A 95 4.48 -2.41 7.88
CA ASP A 95 3.55 -1.38 8.39
C ASP A 95 4.02 -0.93 9.76
N ARG A 96 4.49 0.33 9.83
CA ARG A 96 5.05 0.93 11.04
C ARG A 96 4.08 1.92 11.68
N ARG A 97 2.78 1.77 11.45
CA ARG A 97 1.76 2.68 11.98
C ARG A 97 1.23 2.20 13.33
N GLU A 98 2.09 1.68 14.18
CA GLU A 98 1.72 1.30 15.56
C GLU A 98 0.44 0.47 15.64
N ARG A 99 0.50 -0.82 15.63
CA ARG A 99 -0.67 -1.71 15.78
C ARG A 99 -1.79 -1.51 14.76
N ARG A 100 -1.63 -0.60 13.77
CA ARG A 100 -2.70 -0.38 12.79
C ARG A 100 -2.97 -1.65 11.98
N ALA A 101 -1.92 -2.34 11.56
CA ALA A 101 -2.05 -3.59 10.82
C ALA A 101 -2.75 -4.67 11.65
N GLU A 102 -2.39 -4.78 12.94
CA GLU A 102 -3.02 -5.74 13.85
C GLU A 102 -4.49 -5.41 14.04
N ALA A 103 -4.82 -4.14 14.23
CA ALA A 103 -6.20 -3.69 14.40
C ALA A 103 -7.04 -4.03 13.17
N LEU A 104 -6.52 -3.78 11.97
CA LEU A 104 -7.22 -4.09 10.74
C LEU A 104 -7.45 -5.59 10.58
N THR A 105 -6.47 -6.40 10.94
CA THR A 105 -6.60 -7.86 10.90
C THR A 105 -7.64 -8.35 11.89
N ALA A 106 -7.64 -7.80 13.10
CA ALA A 106 -8.62 -8.16 14.12
C ALA A 106 -10.04 -7.78 13.71
N GLU A 107 -10.21 -6.59 13.13
CA GLU A 107 -11.51 -6.14 12.64
C GLU A 107 -12.03 -7.07 11.53
N LYS A 108 -11.17 -7.47 10.62
CA LYS A 108 -11.53 -8.40 9.56
C LYS A 108 -12.04 -9.71 10.14
N GLN A 109 -11.36 -10.26 11.14
CA GLN A 109 -11.76 -11.51 11.77
C GLN A 109 -13.07 -11.37 12.52
N GLY A 110 -13.34 -10.20 13.08
CA GLY A 110 -14.57 -9.94 13.82
C GLY A 110 -15.77 -9.57 12.96
N ARG A 111 -15.52 -8.97 11.79
CA ARG A 111 -16.61 -8.46 10.94
C ARG A 111 -17.05 -9.44 9.88
N TYR A 112 -16.11 -10.16 9.29
CA TYR A 112 -16.40 -10.98 8.13
C TYR A 112 -16.64 -12.41 8.55
N SER A 113 -17.84 -12.89 8.26
CA SER A 113 -18.19 -14.28 8.47
C SER A 113 -18.88 -14.78 7.20
N PRO A 114 -18.21 -15.62 6.38
CA PRO A 114 -18.78 -16.08 5.14
C PRO A 114 -19.97 -17.04 5.33
N ASN A 115 -20.20 -17.50 6.54
CA ASN A 115 -21.26 -18.44 6.87
C ASN A 115 -22.50 -17.78 7.47
N GLU A 116 -22.52 -16.48 7.55
CA GLU A 116 -23.66 -15.73 8.05
C GLU A 116 -24.49 -15.13 6.96
#